data_b8653fb40b6778fb2799bbe785719399
#
_entry.id   b8653fb40b6778fb2799bbe785719399
#
_cell.length_a   1.000
_cell.length_b   1.000
_cell.length_c   1.000
_cell.angle_alpha   90.00
_cell.angle_beta   90.00
_cell.angle_gamma   90.00
#
_symmetry.space_group_name_H-M   'P 1'
#
loop_
_entity.id
_entity.type
_entity.pdbx_description
1 polymer ?
#
loop_
_entity_poly.entity_id
_entity_poly.type
_entity_poly.pdbx_seq_one_letter_code
_entity_poly.pdbx_strand_id
1 'polypeptide(L)'
;MATFTKIKSMYFPRDVLIGHNAIHQVVDVCQSLRFGKKGIIITGQDTYKAAGREVEERMSKDYDLKTIFTGNATPENVKEVSEAVKSHEATFMLAIGGGSKIDISKIVAKDLDLPFVSVPTSVSHDGIASDRASLKSDTGAQSVEAVAPTGIIADTTVINEAPYRFLASGCADVISNLTALKDWEFASWMTDEEMSSSAFMISKYAAENIIENSDRIKPGLEESVWLIMRPIIASGVSMCIAGNSRPTSGSEHMFSHALDVIRPNTALHGEQCGIGAIMMMHLHRGDWKRIKDSLIAIGAPTTAAETGFTEDDIIDALVMAKDIRKERFTVLGDKGLTRTAAKNLARVTKVI
;
A
#
# COMPACT_ATOMS: atom_id res chain seq x y z
N MET A 1 6.13 -30.66 -29.62
CA MET A 1 6.47 -29.50 -28.76
C MET A 1 5.20 -28.66 -28.58
N ALA A 2 4.81 -28.38 -27.33
CA ALA A 2 3.67 -27.47 -27.10
C ALA A 2 4.07 -26.07 -27.56
N THR A 3 3.23 -25.40 -28.36
CA THR A 3 3.49 -24.04 -28.82
C THR A 3 3.35 -23.09 -27.63
N PHE A 4 4.36 -22.24 -27.37
CA PHE A 4 4.28 -21.23 -26.34
C PHE A 4 3.27 -20.13 -26.75
N THR A 5 2.22 -19.95 -25.94
CA THR A 5 1.10 -19.05 -26.26
C THR A 5 0.80 -18.01 -25.17
N LYS A 6 1.67 -17.88 -24.13
CA LYS A 6 1.44 -16.95 -23.02
C LYS A 6 1.56 -15.50 -23.50
N ILE A 7 0.54 -14.67 -23.20
CA ILE A 7 0.53 -13.21 -23.37
C ILE A 7 0.21 -12.60 -22.01
N LYS A 8 0.95 -11.55 -21.62
CA LYS A 8 0.71 -10.79 -20.39
C LYS A 8 0.78 -9.31 -20.67
N SER A 9 -0.27 -8.57 -20.32
CA SER A 9 -0.26 -7.10 -20.32
C SER A 9 0.12 -6.61 -18.92
N MET A 10 0.94 -5.56 -18.86
CA MET A 10 1.36 -4.91 -17.62
C MET A 10 1.22 -3.40 -17.80
N TYR A 11 0.62 -2.74 -16.82
CA TYR A 11 0.41 -1.28 -16.83
C TYR A 11 1.16 -0.67 -15.65
N PHE A 12 1.92 0.40 -15.93
CA PHE A 12 2.76 1.10 -14.96
C PHE A 12 2.47 2.58 -14.99
N PRO A 13 2.79 3.32 -13.92
CA PRO A 13 2.82 4.77 -13.99
C PRO A 13 3.76 5.22 -15.13
N ARG A 14 3.25 6.07 -16.04
CA ARG A 14 4.04 6.59 -17.17
C ARG A 14 4.95 7.73 -16.72
N ASP A 15 4.43 8.62 -15.88
CA ASP A 15 5.16 9.76 -15.35
C ASP A 15 5.21 9.66 -13.81
N VAL A 16 6.42 9.70 -13.26
CA VAL A 16 6.64 9.69 -11.80
C VAL A 16 7.51 10.88 -11.45
N LEU A 17 6.91 11.84 -10.76
CA LEU A 17 7.60 13.04 -10.26
C LEU A 17 7.71 12.92 -8.74
N ILE A 18 8.93 13.00 -8.20
CA ILE A 18 9.22 12.98 -6.77
C ILE A 18 10.11 14.16 -6.46
N GLY A 19 9.80 14.94 -5.43
CA GLY A 19 10.70 16.01 -5.01
C GLY A 19 10.05 17.13 -4.24
N HIS A 20 10.88 18.08 -3.89
CA HIS A 20 10.50 19.30 -3.18
C HIS A 20 9.56 20.16 -4.05
N ASN A 21 8.39 20.51 -3.50
CA ASN A 21 7.36 21.28 -4.21
C ASN A 21 6.95 20.67 -5.56
N ALA A 22 6.93 19.34 -5.67
CA ALA A 22 6.61 18.63 -6.91
C ALA A 22 5.21 18.96 -7.45
N ILE A 23 4.24 19.27 -6.57
CA ILE A 23 2.88 19.67 -6.97
C ILE A 23 2.87 20.95 -7.85
N HIS A 24 3.90 21.77 -7.81
CA HIS A 24 4.02 22.95 -8.68
C HIS A 24 4.07 22.58 -10.17
N GLN A 25 4.45 21.35 -10.50
CA GLN A 25 4.54 20.84 -11.88
C GLN A 25 3.31 20.03 -12.31
N VAL A 26 2.21 20.08 -11.55
CA VAL A 26 1.01 19.27 -11.83
C VAL A 26 0.43 19.55 -13.23
N VAL A 27 0.46 20.81 -13.70
CA VAL A 27 0.00 21.18 -15.03
C VAL A 27 0.87 20.53 -16.10
N ASP A 28 2.20 20.61 -15.96
CA ASP A 28 3.15 20.03 -16.90
C ASP A 28 3.01 18.51 -17.00
N VAL A 29 2.82 17.83 -15.85
CA VAL A 29 2.56 16.38 -15.79
C VAL A 29 1.26 16.04 -16.52
N CYS A 30 0.16 16.75 -16.27
CA CYS A 30 -1.12 16.50 -16.94
C CYS A 30 -1.04 16.77 -18.45
N GLN A 31 -0.27 17.77 -18.87
CA GLN A 31 -0.02 18.05 -20.28
C GLN A 31 0.83 16.95 -20.95
N SER A 32 1.89 16.46 -20.27
CA SER A 32 2.72 15.37 -20.78
C SER A 32 1.91 14.07 -20.93
N LEU A 33 0.98 13.84 -20.03
CA LEU A 33 0.04 12.72 -20.06
C LEU A 33 -1.07 12.89 -21.13
N ARG A 34 -1.17 14.08 -21.75
CA ARG A 34 -2.14 14.43 -22.79
C ARG A 34 -3.59 14.26 -22.33
N PHE A 35 -3.88 14.65 -21.09
CA PHE A 35 -5.25 14.61 -20.58
C PHE A 35 -6.15 15.61 -21.30
N GLY A 36 -7.45 15.30 -21.35
CA GLY A 36 -8.47 16.23 -21.82
C GLY A 36 -8.62 17.43 -20.88
N LYS A 37 -9.61 18.29 -21.14
CA LYS A 37 -9.76 19.55 -20.39
C LYS A 37 -10.63 19.43 -19.12
N LYS A 38 -11.48 18.42 -19.02
CA LYS A 38 -12.38 18.21 -17.88
C LYS A 38 -11.79 17.19 -16.91
N GLY A 39 -11.56 17.59 -15.65
CA GLY A 39 -10.97 16.73 -14.63
C GLY A 39 -11.77 16.72 -13.33
N ILE A 40 -11.59 15.66 -12.52
CA ILE A 40 -12.12 15.56 -11.17
C ILE A 40 -10.96 15.48 -10.17
N ILE A 41 -11.01 16.31 -9.14
CA ILE A 41 -10.17 16.18 -7.95
C ILE A 41 -10.94 15.38 -6.90
N ILE A 42 -10.35 14.26 -6.46
CA ILE A 42 -10.87 13.39 -5.41
C ILE A 42 -9.99 13.59 -4.17
N THR A 43 -10.57 14.12 -3.08
CA THR A 43 -9.81 14.52 -1.88
C THR A 43 -10.65 14.39 -0.61
N GLY A 44 -10.06 14.65 0.55
CA GLY A 44 -10.72 14.84 1.84
C GLY A 44 -10.54 16.28 2.32
N GLN A 45 -11.23 16.68 3.38
CA GLN A 45 -11.15 18.04 3.91
C GLN A 45 -9.72 18.46 4.31
N ASP A 46 -9.00 17.57 4.99
CA ASP A 46 -7.63 17.88 5.44
C ASP A 46 -6.62 17.78 4.30
N THR A 47 -6.76 16.79 3.40
CA THR A 47 -5.88 16.63 2.26
C THR A 47 -6.07 17.70 1.19
N TYR A 48 -7.28 18.27 1.12
CA TYR A 48 -7.54 19.46 0.31
C TYR A 48 -6.79 20.69 0.84
N LYS A 49 -6.78 20.88 2.17
CA LYS A 49 -6.00 21.96 2.79
C LYS A 49 -4.50 21.78 2.61
N ALA A 50 -4.02 20.53 2.69
CA ALA A 50 -2.60 20.20 2.59
C ALA A 50 -2.05 20.38 1.16
N ALA A 51 -2.80 20.00 0.13
CA ALA A 51 -2.34 20.03 -1.25
C ALA A 51 -3.45 20.34 -2.27
N GLY A 52 -4.68 19.89 -2.03
CA GLY A 52 -5.76 19.95 -3.02
C GLY A 52 -6.06 21.36 -3.50
N ARG A 53 -6.12 22.34 -2.60
CA ARG A 53 -6.38 23.75 -2.93
C ARG A 53 -5.31 24.30 -3.89
N GLU A 54 -4.06 24.09 -3.58
CA GLU A 54 -2.97 24.58 -4.41
C GLU A 54 -2.97 23.93 -5.79
N VAL A 55 -3.23 22.62 -5.88
CA VAL A 55 -3.35 21.92 -7.16
C VAL A 55 -4.52 22.47 -7.97
N GLU A 56 -5.70 22.66 -7.34
CA GLU A 56 -6.89 23.23 -8.02
C GLU A 56 -6.63 24.65 -8.53
N GLU A 57 -6.03 25.54 -7.72
CA GLU A 57 -5.69 26.92 -8.12
C GLU A 57 -4.71 26.96 -9.30
N ARG A 58 -3.71 26.08 -9.31
CA ARG A 58 -2.72 25.99 -10.42
C ARG A 58 -3.34 25.50 -11.71
N MET A 59 -4.23 24.53 -11.62
CA MET A 59 -4.82 23.86 -12.79
C MET A 59 -6.03 24.56 -13.36
N SER A 60 -6.77 25.37 -12.56
CA SER A 60 -8.04 26.00 -12.96
C SER A 60 -7.93 26.96 -14.14
N LYS A 61 -6.72 27.41 -14.50
CA LYS A 61 -6.48 28.26 -15.68
C LYS A 61 -6.51 27.46 -17.00
N ASP A 62 -6.17 26.19 -16.93
CA ASP A 62 -5.98 25.32 -18.10
C ASP A 62 -7.04 24.23 -18.22
N TYR A 63 -7.72 23.89 -17.11
CA TYR A 63 -8.63 22.76 -16.99
C TYR A 63 -9.95 23.17 -16.32
N ASP A 64 -11.05 22.57 -16.76
CA ASP A 64 -12.37 22.63 -16.10
C ASP A 64 -12.41 21.53 -15.02
N LEU A 65 -12.28 21.92 -13.76
CA LEU A 65 -12.13 21.01 -12.63
C LEU A 65 -13.38 21.04 -11.72
N LYS A 66 -13.73 19.86 -11.23
CA LYS A 66 -14.70 19.71 -10.14
C LYS A 66 -14.06 18.95 -8.98
N THR A 67 -14.13 19.50 -7.77
CA THR A 67 -13.59 18.87 -6.56
C THR A 67 -14.68 18.10 -5.83
N ILE A 68 -14.35 16.84 -5.46
CA ILE A 68 -15.20 15.93 -4.70
C ILE A 68 -14.53 15.61 -3.37
N PHE A 69 -15.24 15.87 -2.29
CA PHE A 69 -14.81 15.49 -0.94
C PHE A 69 -15.39 14.15 -0.58
N THR A 70 -14.53 13.18 -0.29
CA THR A 70 -14.96 11.82 0.05
C THR A 70 -14.22 11.27 1.28
N GLY A 71 -14.77 10.23 1.89
CA GLY A 71 -14.24 9.55 3.08
C GLY A 71 -13.32 8.37 2.77
N ASN A 72 -13.58 7.27 3.46
CA ASN A 72 -12.88 5.99 3.25
C ASN A 72 -13.30 5.36 1.92
N ALA A 73 -12.48 4.43 1.42
CA ALA A 73 -12.80 3.66 0.22
C ALA A 73 -13.88 2.61 0.54
N THR A 74 -15.16 3.02 0.48
CA THR A 74 -16.34 2.17 0.63
C THR A 74 -17.11 2.08 -0.69
N PRO A 75 -17.95 1.04 -0.90
CA PRO A 75 -18.76 0.93 -2.11
C PRO A 75 -19.63 2.17 -2.38
N GLU A 76 -20.18 2.79 -1.32
CA GLU A 76 -21.01 4.00 -1.43
C GLU A 76 -20.20 5.19 -1.95
N ASN A 77 -19.00 5.43 -1.38
CA ASN A 77 -18.13 6.52 -1.81
C ASN A 77 -17.59 6.30 -3.22
N VAL A 78 -17.28 5.06 -3.60
CA VAL A 78 -16.91 4.72 -4.99
C VAL A 78 -18.04 5.04 -5.95
N LYS A 79 -19.29 4.70 -5.60
CA LYS A 79 -20.47 5.00 -6.41
C LYS A 79 -20.69 6.50 -6.55
N GLU A 80 -20.63 7.26 -5.46
CA GLU A 80 -20.77 8.71 -5.46
C GLU A 80 -19.75 9.39 -6.38
N VAL A 81 -18.48 9.00 -6.25
CA VAL A 81 -17.40 9.53 -7.10
C VAL A 81 -17.62 9.14 -8.57
N SER A 82 -18.04 7.90 -8.87
CA SER A 82 -18.34 7.46 -10.24
C SER A 82 -19.46 8.28 -10.88
N GLU A 83 -20.53 8.58 -10.13
CA GLU A 83 -21.63 9.41 -10.60
C GLU A 83 -21.18 10.85 -10.87
N ALA A 84 -20.33 11.41 -10.00
CA ALA A 84 -19.78 12.73 -10.18
C ALA A 84 -18.85 12.83 -11.40
N VAL A 85 -18.01 11.83 -11.65
CA VAL A 85 -17.14 11.72 -12.82
C VAL A 85 -17.96 11.72 -14.10
N LYS A 86 -19.02 10.89 -14.17
CA LYS A 86 -19.93 10.83 -15.31
C LYS A 86 -20.68 12.15 -15.54
N SER A 87 -21.20 12.75 -14.47
CA SER A 87 -21.99 13.99 -14.57
C SER A 87 -21.18 15.20 -15.03
N HIS A 88 -19.88 15.22 -14.71
CA HIS A 88 -18.95 16.25 -15.16
C HIS A 88 -18.35 15.95 -16.53
N GLU A 89 -18.60 14.76 -17.08
CA GLU A 89 -17.97 14.25 -18.31
C GLU A 89 -16.43 14.31 -18.22
N ALA A 90 -15.90 13.97 -17.05
CA ALA A 90 -14.46 14.05 -16.80
C ALA A 90 -13.67 13.07 -17.69
N THR A 91 -12.52 13.50 -18.14
CA THR A 91 -11.61 12.71 -18.98
C THR A 91 -10.37 12.23 -18.22
N PHE A 92 -10.19 12.69 -16.99
CA PHE A 92 -9.14 12.25 -16.07
C PHE A 92 -9.51 12.57 -14.62
N MET A 93 -8.78 11.99 -13.68
CA MET A 93 -8.94 12.25 -12.26
C MET A 93 -7.60 12.56 -11.58
N LEU A 94 -7.65 13.33 -10.48
CA LEU A 94 -6.54 13.59 -9.58
C LEU A 94 -6.92 13.05 -8.20
N ALA A 95 -6.22 12.02 -7.73
CA ALA A 95 -6.39 11.44 -6.40
C ALA A 95 -5.46 12.16 -5.41
N ILE A 96 -5.95 13.18 -4.72
CA ILE A 96 -5.16 13.99 -3.80
C ILE A 96 -5.46 13.58 -2.36
N GLY A 97 -4.54 12.80 -1.75
CA GLY A 97 -4.76 12.33 -0.39
C GLY A 97 -3.96 11.11 -0.02
N GLY A 98 -4.31 10.49 1.11
CA GLY A 98 -3.78 9.19 1.52
C GLY A 98 -4.45 8.03 0.76
N GLY A 99 -4.12 6.80 1.16
CA GLY A 99 -4.53 5.57 0.49
C GLY A 99 -6.02 5.49 0.10
N SER A 100 -6.95 5.91 0.99
CA SER A 100 -8.38 5.83 0.69
C SER A 100 -8.82 6.62 -0.56
N LYS A 101 -8.21 7.79 -0.81
CA LYS A 101 -8.54 8.61 -1.99
C LYS A 101 -7.97 8.00 -3.26
N ILE A 102 -6.77 7.45 -3.14
CA ILE A 102 -6.08 6.76 -4.23
C ILE A 102 -6.85 5.47 -4.57
N ASP A 103 -7.30 4.70 -3.56
CA ASP A 103 -8.03 3.45 -3.76
C ASP A 103 -9.40 3.66 -4.41
N ILE A 104 -10.16 4.69 -4.00
CA ILE A 104 -11.40 5.08 -4.69
C ILE A 104 -11.10 5.39 -6.15
N SER A 105 -10.06 6.21 -6.41
CA SER A 105 -9.70 6.62 -7.76
C SER A 105 -9.27 5.45 -8.64
N LYS A 106 -8.55 4.48 -8.09
CA LYS A 106 -8.17 3.24 -8.81
C LYS A 106 -9.39 2.43 -9.27
N ILE A 107 -10.39 2.28 -8.37
CA ILE A 107 -11.60 1.51 -8.67
C ILE A 107 -12.43 2.26 -9.72
N VAL A 108 -12.66 3.56 -9.51
CA VAL A 108 -13.42 4.39 -10.46
C VAL A 108 -12.72 4.47 -11.83
N ALA A 109 -11.38 4.58 -11.84
CA ALA A 109 -10.58 4.57 -13.07
C ALA A 109 -10.75 3.27 -13.85
N LYS A 110 -10.75 2.12 -13.17
CA LYS A 110 -11.02 0.81 -13.77
C LYS A 110 -12.43 0.72 -14.36
N ASP A 111 -13.44 1.11 -13.58
CA ASP A 111 -14.84 0.97 -13.95
C ASP A 111 -15.24 1.88 -15.12
N LEU A 112 -14.59 3.03 -15.25
CA LEU A 112 -14.91 4.03 -16.27
C LEU A 112 -13.86 4.12 -17.39
N ASP A 113 -12.82 3.30 -17.34
CA ASP A 113 -11.69 3.32 -18.29
C ASP A 113 -11.06 4.73 -18.41
N LEU A 114 -10.79 5.37 -17.28
CA LEU A 114 -10.23 6.72 -17.21
C LEU A 114 -8.83 6.73 -16.58
N PRO A 115 -7.92 7.56 -17.10
CA PRO A 115 -6.63 7.75 -16.47
C PRO A 115 -6.74 8.60 -15.20
N PHE A 116 -5.82 8.38 -14.24
CA PHE A 116 -5.72 9.23 -13.07
C PHE A 116 -4.27 9.45 -12.63
N VAL A 117 -4.04 10.55 -11.90
CA VAL A 117 -2.78 10.86 -11.24
C VAL A 117 -2.94 10.66 -9.73
N SER A 118 -2.03 9.91 -9.15
CA SER A 118 -1.89 9.78 -7.69
C SER A 118 -1.05 10.93 -7.15
N VAL A 119 -1.62 11.72 -6.23
CA VAL A 119 -0.94 12.82 -5.51
C VAL A 119 -1.01 12.52 -4.01
N PRO A 120 -0.11 11.65 -3.51
CA PRO A 120 -0.14 11.26 -2.11
C PRO A 120 0.22 12.43 -1.19
N THR A 121 -0.61 12.68 -0.18
CA THR A 121 -0.32 13.64 0.90
C THR A 121 0.26 12.97 2.13
N SER A 122 0.28 11.65 2.17
CA SER A 122 0.91 10.82 3.18
C SER A 122 1.25 9.46 2.58
N VAL A 123 2.20 8.76 3.17
CA VAL A 123 2.66 7.45 2.68
C VAL A 123 2.57 6.45 3.81
N SER A 124 1.46 5.72 3.91
CA SER A 124 1.21 4.74 4.96
C SER A 124 1.29 3.28 4.51
N HIS A 125 1.37 3.05 3.20
CA HIS A 125 1.52 1.74 2.56
C HIS A 125 1.91 1.91 1.08
N ASP A 126 2.28 0.82 0.41
CA ASP A 126 2.75 0.80 -0.98
C ASP A 126 1.64 0.97 -2.05
N GLY A 127 0.39 1.09 -1.62
CA GLY A 127 -0.77 1.23 -2.50
C GLY A 127 -0.78 2.46 -3.42
N ILE A 128 0.13 3.42 -3.27
CA ILE A 128 0.17 4.64 -4.10
C ILE A 128 0.48 4.38 -5.58
N ALA A 129 1.10 3.25 -5.92
CA ALA A 129 1.57 2.92 -7.27
C ALA A 129 1.03 1.59 -7.82
N SER A 130 0.32 0.81 -7.02
CA SER A 130 -0.13 -0.53 -7.38
C SER A 130 -1.45 -0.54 -8.17
N ASP A 131 -1.75 -1.67 -8.79
CA ASP A 131 -3.03 -2.01 -9.41
C ASP A 131 -4.03 -2.67 -8.45
N ARG A 132 -3.81 -2.55 -7.14
CA ARG A 132 -4.67 -3.09 -6.08
C ARG A 132 -5.26 -1.95 -5.26
N ALA A 133 -6.51 -2.10 -4.86
CA ALA A 133 -7.20 -1.16 -3.97
C ALA A 133 -7.75 -1.89 -2.75
N SER A 134 -7.78 -1.21 -1.61
CA SER A 134 -8.38 -1.71 -0.38
C SER A 134 -9.79 -1.14 -0.25
N LEU A 135 -10.80 -1.97 -0.46
CA LEU A 135 -12.20 -1.60 -0.29
C LEU A 135 -12.67 -1.99 1.10
N LYS A 136 -13.16 -1.02 1.85
CA LYS A 136 -13.68 -1.23 3.22
C LYS A 136 -15.17 -1.55 3.18
N SER A 137 -15.56 -2.58 3.94
CA SER A 137 -16.95 -2.98 4.14
C SER A 137 -17.20 -3.26 5.63
N ASP A 138 -18.43 -3.55 6.00
CA ASP A 138 -18.80 -3.93 7.38
C ASP A 138 -18.10 -5.21 7.85
N THR A 139 -17.61 -6.04 6.93
CA THR A 139 -16.90 -7.30 7.21
C THR A 139 -15.37 -7.15 7.22
N GLY A 140 -14.85 -5.92 7.10
CA GLY A 140 -13.42 -5.62 7.06
C GLY A 140 -12.93 -5.08 5.72
N ALA A 141 -11.61 -4.94 5.59
CA ALA A 141 -10.97 -4.48 4.36
C ALA A 141 -10.71 -5.64 3.40
N GLN A 142 -11.08 -5.47 2.13
CA GLN A 142 -10.87 -6.44 1.07
C GLN A 142 -9.98 -5.83 -0.03
N SER A 143 -8.90 -6.53 -0.39
CA SER A 143 -8.09 -6.15 -1.54
C SER A 143 -8.78 -6.55 -2.83
N VAL A 144 -9.07 -5.57 -3.68
CA VAL A 144 -9.70 -5.76 -4.99
C VAL A 144 -8.74 -5.38 -6.12
N GLU A 145 -8.95 -6.01 -7.27
CA GLU A 145 -8.22 -5.66 -8.48
C GLU A 145 -8.73 -4.33 -9.04
N ALA A 146 -7.80 -3.44 -9.34
CA ALA A 146 -8.07 -2.11 -9.87
C ALA A 146 -7.06 -1.77 -10.99
N VAL A 147 -6.72 -0.49 -11.19
CA VAL A 147 -5.70 -0.06 -12.13
C VAL A 147 -4.63 0.78 -11.44
N ALA A 148 -3.39 0.70 -11.94
CA ALA A 148 -2.32 1.57 -11.49
C ALA A 148 -2.55 3.03 -11.96
N PRO A 149 -2.07 4.04 -11.22
CA PRO A 149 -2.13 5.43 -11.68
C PRO A 149 -1.32 5.61 -12.97
N THR A 150 -1.82 6.47 -13.86
CA THR A 150 -1.09 6.86 -15.08
C THR A 150 0.10 7.75 -14.76
N GLY A 151 -0.02 8.57 -13.70
CA GLY A 151 1.05 9.41 -13.18
C GLY A 151 1.06 9.43 -11.65
N ILE A 152 2.21 9.75 -11.09
CA ILE A 152 2.41 9.95 -9.64
C ILE A 152 3.13 11.28 -9.44
N ILE A 153 2.60 12.12 -8.57
CA ILE A 153 3.27 13.36 -8.12
C ILE A 153 3.43 13.25 -6.60
N ALA A 154 4.61 12.86 -6.16
CA ALA A 154 4.97 12.71 -4.76
C ALA A 154 5.76 13.95 -4.30
N ASP A 155 5.04 14.91 -3.75
CA ASP A 155 5.61 16.11 -3.17
C ASP A 155 6.20 15.81 -1.79
N THR A 156 7.53 15.88 -1.69
CA THR A 156 8.22 15.53 -0.45
C THR A 156 7.95 16.53 0.66
N THR A 157 7.69 17.79 0.34
CA THR A 157 7.31 18.82 1.31
C THR A 157 5.95 18.50 1.93
N VAL A 158 4.93 18.26 1.09
CA VAL A 158 3.57 17.92 1.53
C VAL A 158 3.55 16.65 2.37
N ILE A 159 4.24 15.60 1.92
CA ILE A 159 4.28 14.32 2.64
C ILE A 159 5.01 14.45 3.97
N ASN A 160 6.05 15.29 4.07
CA ASN A 160 6.81 15.52 5.31
C ASN A 160 5.99 16.26 6.37
N GLU A 161 4.99 17.05 5.98
CA GLU A 161 4.07 17.73 6.91
C GLU A 161 3.02 16.77 7.51
N ALA A 162 2.81 15.62 6.90
CA ALA A 162 1.91 14.61 7.45
C ALA A 162 2.47 14.01 8.75
N PRO A 163 1.61 13.50 9.67
CA PRO A 163 2.09 12.81 10.85
C PRO A 163 3.10 11.70 10.50
N TYR A 164 4.29 11.75 11.09
CA TYR A 164 5.41 10.83 10.82
C TYR A 164 5.01 9.35 10.93
N ARG A 165 4.03 9.05 11.79
CA ARG A 165 3.46 7.71 11.93
C ARG A 165 3.03 7.08 10.60
N PHE A 166 2.54 7.89 9.65
CA PHE A 166 2.18 7.37 8.32
C PHE A 166 3.42 6.93 7.54
N LEU A 167 4.49 7.72 7.58
CA LEU A 167 5.74 7.37 6.93
C LEU A 167 6.35 6.10 7.53
N ALA A 168 6.41 6.01 8.86
CA ALA A 168 6.89 4.82 9.56
C ALA A 168 6.05 3.57 9.22
N SER A 169 4.72 3.72 9.14
CA SER A 169 3.80 2.67 8.69
C SER A 169 4.11 2.23 7.25
N GLY A 170 4.32 3.17 6.33
CA GLY A 170 4.67 2.83 4.94
C GLY A 170 6.00 2.08 4.82
N CYS A 171 6.99 2.46 5.64
CA CYS A 171 8.24 1.70 5.73
C CYS A 171 8.02 0.27 6.25
N ALA A 172 7.21 0.13 7.30
CA ALA A 172 6.92 -1.18 7.91
C ALA A 172 6.16 -2.09 6.94
N ASP A 173 5.24 -1.53 6.16
CA ASP A 173 4.52 -2.23 5.10
C ASP A 173 5.48 -2.79 4.04
N VAL A 174 6.37 -1.96 3.50
CA VAL A 174 7.33 -2.41 2.49
C VAL A 174 8.40 -3.36 3.05
N ILE A 175 8.86 -3.18 4.30
CA ILE A 175 9.77 -4.12 4.98
C ILE A 175 9.11 -5.50 5.07
N SER A 176 7.80 -5.58 5.27
CA SER A 176 7.04 -6.83 5.37
C SER A 176 7.09 -7.67 4.08
N ASN A 177 7.40 -7.06 2.93
CA ASN A 177 7.58 -7.78 1.67
C ASN A 177 8.58 -8.94 1.78
N LEU A 178 9.60 -8.85 2.65
CA LEU A 178 10.56 -9.94 2.83
C LEU A 178 9.89 -11.25 3.29
N THR A 179 8.83 -11.15 4.09
CA THR A 179 8.05 -12.32 4.50
C THR A 179 7.10 -12.79 3.41
N ALA A 180 6.45 -11.84 2.72
CA ALA A 180 5.60 -12.14 1.58
C ALA A 180 6.36 -12.89 0.47
N LEU A 181 7.58 -12.48 0.19
CA LEU A 181 8.45 -13.12 -0.81
C LEU A 181 8.86 -14.54 -0.39
N LYS A 182 9.14 -14.77 0.90
CA LYS A 182 9.39 -16.12 1.40
C LYS A 182 8.16 -17.02 1.34
N ASP A 183 6.98 -16.48 1.61
CA ASP A 183 5.73 -17.19 1.44
C ASP A 183 5.47 -17.53 -0.04
N TRP A 184 5.76 -16.61 -0.96
CA TRP A 184 5.60 -16.88 -2.39
C TRP A 184 6.57 -17.93 -2.91
N GLU A 185 7.85 -17.84 -2.50
CA GLU A 185 8.85 -18.85 -2.79
C GLU A 185 8.45 -20.23 -2.23
N PHE A 186 7.97 -20.26 -0.98
CA PHE A 186 7.49 -21.48 -0.35
C PHE A 186 6.27 -22.08 -1.07
N ALA A 187 5.29 -21.24 -1.46
CA ALA A 187 4.15 -21.68 -2.24
C ALA A 187 4.56 -22.24 -3.62
N SER A 188 5.53 -21.61 -4.30
CA SER A 188 6.01 -22.09 -5.60
C SER A 188 6.62 -23.49 -5.53
N TRP A 189 7.25 -23.84 -4.41
CA TRP A 189 7.80 -25.19 -4.21
C TRP A 189 6.75 -26.23 -3.80
N MET A 190 5.72 -25.80 -3.07
CA MET A 190 4.74 -26.71 -2.47
C MET A 190 3.49 -26.93 -3.32
N THR A 191 3.15 -25.97 -4.18
CA THR A 191 1.87 -25.95 -4.92
C THR A 191 2.04 -25.68 -6.41
N ASP A 192 3.27 -25.66 -6.93
CA ASP A 192 3.59 -25.29 -8.33
C ASP A 192 3.08 -23.89 -8.73
N GLU A 193 2.87 -23.00 -7.78
CA GLU A 193 2.41 -21.62 -8.04
C GLU A 193 3.48 -20.85 -8.84
N GLU A 194 3.07 -20.23 -9.96
CA GLU A 194 3.98 -19.48 -10.82
C GLU A 194 4.52 -18.24 -10.09
N MET A 195 5.83 -18.07 -10.07
CA MET A 195 6.51 -16.94 -9.45
C MET A 195 7.22 -16.08 -10.51
N SER A 196 6.94 -14.77 -10.52
CA SER A 196 7.65 -13.81 -11.37
C SER A 196 8.96 -13.39 -10.72
N SER A 197 10.09 -13.84 -11.28
CA SER A 197 11.43 -13.45 -10.79
C SER A 197 11.66 -11.94 -10.80
N SER A 198 11.15 -11.23 -11.82
CA SER A 198 11.26 -9.78 -11.91
C SER A 198 10.49 -9.08 -10.80
N ALA A 199 9.23 -9.46 -10.54
CA ALA A 199 8.43 -8.91 -9.45
C ALA A 199 9.05 -9.21 -8.09
N PHE A 200 9.55 -10.43 -7.90
CA PHE A 200 10.27 -10.86 -6.70
C PHE A 200 11.48 -9.96 -6.42
N MET A 201 12.34 -9.75 -7.41
CA MET A 201 13.56 -8.97 -7.24
C MET A 201 13.28 -7.48 -6.97
N ILE A 202 12.27 -6.90 -7.61
CA ILE A 202 11.89 -5.50 -7.40
C ILE A 202 11.31 -5.31 -5.99
N SER A 203 10.42 -6.19 -5.55
CA SER A 203 9.86 -6.14 -4.20
C SER A 203 10.93 -6.35 -3.13
N LYS A 204 11.85 -7.31 -3.35
CA LYS A 204 13.00 -7.52 -2.47
C LYS A 204 13.88 -6.27 -2.36
N TYR A 205 14.22 -5.67 -3.51
CA TYR A 205 14.99 -4.42 -3.54
C TYR A 205 14.30 -3.31 -2.73
N ALA A 206 12.98 -3.16 -2.87
CA ALA A 206 12.23 -2.15 -2.14
C ALA A 206 12.38 -2.30 -0.62
N ALA A 207 12.17 -3.51 -0.10
CA ALA A 207 12.30 -3.81 1.32
C ALA A 207 13.73 -3.65 1.84
N GLU A 208 14.71 -4.22 1.14
CA GLU A 208 16.12 -4.14 1.53
C GLU A 208 16.62 -2.68 1.53
N ASN A 209 16.20 -1.86 0.56
CA ASN A 209 16.59 -0.45 0.51
C ASN A 209 16.10 0.34 1.73
N ILE A 210 14.87 0.09 2.20
CA ILE A 210 14.35 0.74 3.43
C ILE A 210 15.13 0.26 4.66
N ILE A 211 15.41 -1.04 4.77
CA ILE A 211 16.19 -1.61 5.87
C ILE A 211 17.61 -1.00 5.93
N GLU A 212 18.29 -0.93 4.79
CA GLU A 212 19.65 -0.36 4.71
C GLU A 212 19.70 1.13 5.05
N ASN A 213 18.61 1.86 4.88
CA ASN A 213 18.51 3.27 5.20
C ASN A 213 17.74 3.56 6.51
N SER A 214 17.38 2.54 7.29
CA SER A 214 16.52 2.68 8.47
C SER A 214 17.03 3.69 9.49
N ASP A 215 18.35 3.77 9.68
CA ASP A 215 19.00 4.74 10.61
C ASP A 215 18.92 6.20 10.12
N ARG A 216 18.68 6.43 8.83
CA ARG A 216 18.59 7.76 8.19
C ARG A 216 17.16 8.26 8.11
N ILE A 217 16.17 7.37 8.24
CA ILE A 217 14.73 7.70 8.17
C ILE A 217 14.32 8.23 9.55
N LYS A 218 14.04 9.54 9.64
CA LYS A 218 13.76 10.23 10.91
C LYS A 218 12.58 11.21 10.75
N PRO A 219 11.84 11.49 11.85
CA PRO A 219 10.75 12.45 11.83
C PRO A 219 11.21 13.87 11.50
N GLY A 220 10.39 14.60 10.74
CA GLY A 220 10.62 16.00 10.40
C GLY A 220 11.73 16.25 9.37
N LEU A 221 12.29 15.20 8.78
CA LEU A 221 13.30 15.31 7.72
C LEU A 221 12.68 15.00 6.36
N GLU A 222 12.63 15.97 5.49
CA GLU A 222 12.15 15.78 4.10
C GLU A 222 13.00 14.76 3.33
N GLU A 223 14.29 14.63 3.66
CA GLU A 223 15.17 13.60 3.12
C GLU A 223 14.64 12.19 3.42
N SER A 224 13.98 11.97 4.57
CA SER A 224 13.36 10.68 4.90
C SER A 224 12.27 10.32 3.88
N VAL A 225 11.42 11.28 3.50
CA VAL A 225 10.43 11.09 2.44
C VAL A 225 11.10 10.76 1.10
N TRP A 226 12.13 11.52 0.73
CA TRP A 226 12.90 11.29 -0.48
C TRP A 226 13.50 9.88 -0.55
N LEU A 227 14.03 9.37 0.56
CA LEU A 227 14.63 8.04 0.65
C LEU A 227 13.62 6.91 0.41
N ILE A 228 12.38 7.05 0.98
CA ILE A 228 11.41 5.97 0.94
C ILE A 228 10.51 5.96 -0.30
N MET A 229 10.33 7.09 -0.99
CA MET A 229 9.36 7.18 -2.09
C MET A 229 9.66 6.22 -3.23
N ARG A 230 10.93 6.08 -3.63
CA ARG A 230 11.30 5.14 -4.71
C ARG A 230 11.08 3.68 -4.33
N PRO A 231 11.52 3.21 -3.16
CA PRO A 231 11.19 1.86 -2.67
C PRO A 231 9.68 1.60 -2.61
N ILE A 232 8.89 2.53 -2.09
CA ILE A 232 7.43 2.37 -1.99
C ILE A 232 6.78 2.27 -3.37
N ILE A 233 7.18 3.11 -4.33
CA ILE A 233 6.69 3.02 -5.70
C ILE A 233 7.13 1.70 -6.34
N ALA A 234 8.38 1.28 -6.15
CA ALA A 234 8.89 0.02 -6.67
C ALA A 234 8.12 -1.19 -6.11
N SER A 235 7.77 -1.16 -4.81
CA SER A 235 6.91 -2.16 -4.17
C SER A 235 5.56 -2.27 -4.89
N GLY A 236 4.85 -1.14 -5.07
CA GLY A 236 3.57 -1.11 -5.79
C GLY A 236 3.68 -1.61 -7.23
N VAL A 237 4.72 -1.21 -7.95
CA VAL A 237 4.99 -1.66 -9.34
C VAL A 237 5.26 -3.16 -9.40
N SER A 238 5.84 -3.77 -8.37
CA SER A 238 6.08 -5.21 -8.33
C SER A 238 4.78 -6.02 -8.43
N MET A 239 3.67 -5.53 -7.86
CA MET A 239 2.34 -6.12 -8.00
C MET A 239 1.83 -6.05 -9.44
N CYS A 240 2.01 -4.92 -10.11
CA CYS A 240 1.65 -4.76 -11.54
C CYS A 240 2.42 -5.76 -12.42
N ILE A 241 3.71 -6.00 -12.14
CA ILE A 241 4.53 -7.00 -12.85
C ILE A 241 4.03 -8.42 -12.57
N ALA A 242 3.74 -8.74 -11.32
CA ALA A 242 3.22 -10.05 -10.93
C ALA A 242 1.79 -10.30 -11.47
N GLY A 243 0.96 -9.24 -11.56
CA GLY A 243 -0.48 -9.32 -11.84
C GLY A 243 -1.28 -9.83 -10.63
N ASN A 244 -0.66 -9.86 -9.47
CA ASN A 244 -1.25 -10.24 -8.19
C ASN A 244 -0.48 -9.60 -7.02
N SER A 245 -0.97 -9.76 -5.80
CA SER A 245 -0.34 -9.17 -4.61
C SER A 245 0.72 -10.06 -3.93
N ARG A 246 1.13 -11.18 -4.53
CA ARG A 246 2.13 -12.08 -3.94
C ARG A 246 3.48 -11.41 -3.60
N PRO A 247 3.99 -10.48 -4.41
CA PRO A 247 5.27 -9.84 -4.10
C PRO A 247 5.28 -9.04 -2.79
N THR A 248 4.11 -8.61 -2.34
CA THR A 248 3.98 -7.67 -1.20
C THR A 248 3.02 -8.16 -0.12
N SER A 249 2.36 -9.29 -0.30
CA SER A 249 1.33 -9.75 0.64
C SER A 249 1.40 -11.25 0.84
N GLY A 250 1.78 -11.67 2.02
CA GLY A 250 1.89 -13.05 2.48
C GLY A 250 1.12 -13.28 3.78
N SER A 251 1.68 -14.10 4.65
CA SER A 251 1.12 -14.45 5.95
C SER A 251 1.03 -13.26 6.92
N GLU A 252 1.93 -12.30 6.83
CA GLU A 252 1.92 -11.06 7.61
C GLU A 252 0.69 -10.19 7.28
N HIS A 253 0.29 -10.14 6.02
CA HIS A 253 -0.93 -9.45 5.59
C HIS A 253 -2.19 -10.23 5.99
N MET A 254 -2.16 -11.56 5.95
CA MET A 254 -3.28 -12.38 6.47
C MET A 254 -3.47 -12.11 7.97
N PHE A 255 -2.38 -11.97 8.72
CA PHE A 255 -2.42 -11.57 10.13
C PHE A 255 -2.96 -10.15 10.31
N SER A 256 -2.53 -9.17 9.51
CA SER A 256 -3.05 -7.79 9.55
C SER A 256 -4.56 -7.75 9.29
N HIS A 257 -5.05 -8.44 8.27
CA HIS A 257 -6.48 -8.50 8.00
C HIS A 257 -7.27 -9.22 9.11
N ALA A 258 -6.68 -10.21 9.78
CA ALA A 258 -7.30 -10.82 10.96
C ALA A 258 -7.43 -9.82 12.12
N LEU A 259 -6.43 -8.97 12.35
CA LEU A 259 -6.52 -7.87 13.33
C LEU A 259 -7.63 -6.87 12.97
N ASP A 260 -7.79 -6.53 11.68
CA ASP A 260 -8.87 -5.63 11.25
C ASP A 260 -10.27 -6.22 11.48
N VAL A 261 -10.42 -7.57 11.42
CA VAL A 261 -11.66 -8.26 11.77
C VAL A 261 -11.91 -8.23 13.29
N ILE A 262 -10.85 -8.43 14.10
CA ILE A 262 -10.96 -8.53 15.57
C ILE A 262 -11.19 -7.13 16.18
N ARG A 263 -10.37 -6.14 15.78
CA ARG A 263 -10.44 -4.76 16.28
C ARG A 263 -10.15 -3.76 15.19
N PRO A 264 -11.15 -3.41 14.38
CA PRO A 264 -10.99 -2.51 13.24
C PRO A 264 -10.52 -1.11 13.67
N ASN A 265 -9.72 -0.46 12.84
CA ASN A 265 -9.20 0.90 13.01
C ASN A 265 -8.35 1.12 14.28
N THR A 266 -7.76 0.07 14.87
CA THR A 266 -6.89 0.18 16.06
C THR A 266 -5.48 0.66 15.68
N ALA A 267 -4.89 0.10 14.63
CA ALA A 267 -3.56 0.47 14.14
C ALA A 267 -3.59 0.71 12.62
N LEU A 268 -2.53 1.33 12.08
CA LEU A 268 -2.35 1.47 10.65
C LEU A 268 -1.96 0.12 10.02
N HIS A 269 -2.34 -0.07 8.77
CA HIS A 269 -2.08 -1.31 8.03
C HIS A 269 -0.60 -1.72 8.06
N GLY A 270 0.31 -0.81 7.72
CA GLY A 270 1.75 -1.11 7.74
C GLY A 270 2.29 -1.40 9.14
N GLU A 271 1.73 -0.81 10.20
CA GLU A 271 2.09 -1.15 11.59
C GLU A 271 1.73 -2.60 11.91
N GLN A 272 0.54 -3.05 11.49
CA GLN A 272 0.10 -4.44 11.65
C GLN A 272 0.95 -5.41 10.81
N CYS A 273 1.26 -5.04 9.56
CA CYS A 273 2.12 -5.84 8.68
C CYS A 273 3.55 -5.94 9.23
N GLY A 274 4.08 -4.85 9.81
CA GLY A 274 5.40 -4.83 10.42
C GLY A 274 5.54 -5.80 11.60
N ILE A 275 4.61 -5.76 12.57
CA ILE A 275 4.63 -6.74 13.69
C ILE A 275 4.36 -8.16 13.19
N GLY A 276 3.51 -8.32 12.17
CA GLY A 276 3.29 -9.60 11.49
C GLY A 276 4.57 -10.13 10.86
N ALA A 277 5.31 -9.28 10.17
CA ALA A 277 6.57 -9.66 9.51
C ALA A 277 7.64 -10.16 10.51
N ILE A 278 7.74 -9.58 11.70
CA ILE A 278 8.62 -10.07 12.77
C ILE A 278 8.31 -11.54 13.08
N MET A 279 7.04 -11.86 13.29
CA MET A 279 6.59 -13.19 13.67
C MET A 279 6.70 -14.19 12.51
N MET A 280 6.26 -13.80 11.32
CA MET A 280 6.27 -14.68 10.14
C MET A 280 7.70 -14.94 9.65
N MET A 281 8.60 -13.96 9.75
CA MET A 281 10.02 -14.19 9.44
C MET A 281 10.65 -15.21 10.40
N HIS A 282 10.25 -15.23 11.68
CA HIS A 282 10.67 -16.28 12.62
C HIS A 282 10.19 -17.67 12.19
N LEU A 283 8.94 -17.80 11.75
CA LEU A 283 8.41 -19.07 11.23
C LEU A 283 9.19 -19.55 9.99
N HIS A 284 9.59 -18.63 9.13
CA HIS A 284 10.47 -18.91 7.99
C HIS A 284 11.93 -19.21 8.36
N ARG A 285 12.26 -19.20 9.67
CA ARG A 285 13.64 -19.36 10.17
C ARG A 285 14.60 -18.30 9.60
N GLY A 286 14.08 -17.13 9.25
CA GLY A 286 14.84 -16.01 8.74
C GLY A 286 15.28 -15.05 9.86
N ASP A 287 15.95 -13.97 9.46
CA ASP A 287 16.47 -12.96 10.40
C ASP A 287 15.37 -11.95 10.79
N TRP A 288 14.47 -12.40 11.67
CA TRP A 288 13.41 -11.55 12.22
C TRP A 288 13.94 -10.41 13.10
N LYS A 289 15.14 -10.58 13.68
CA LYS A 289 15.75 -9.52 14.51
C LYS A 289 16.14 -8.33 13.64
N ARG A 290 16.73 -8.56 12.48
CA ARG A 290 17.04 -7.50 11.52
C ARG A 290 15.80 -6.68 11.14
N ILE A 291 14.66 -7.35 10.89
CA ILE A 291 13.38 -6.66 10.64
C ILE A 291 12.99 -5.81 11.84
N LYS A 292 12.98 -6.40 13.04
CA LYS A 292 12.62 -5.71 14.28
C LYS A 292 13.50 -4.51 14.56
N ASP A 293 14.81 -4.66 14.44
CA ASP A 293 15.79 -3.59 14.67
C ASP A 293 15.60 -2.44 13.67
N SER A 294 15.32 -2.73 12.40
CA SER A 294 15.02 -1.72 11.39
C SER A 294 13.73 -0.96 11.69
N LEU A 295 12.67 -1.66 12.11
CA LEU A 295 11.41 -1.02 12.53
C LEU A 295 11.61 -0.10 13.73
N ILE A 296 12.39 -0.54 14.73
CA ILE A 296 12.77 0.30 15.89
C ILE A 296 13.55 1.53 15.43
N ALA A 297 14.53 1.39 14.55
CA ALA A 297 15.35 2.48 14.03
C ALA A 297 14.52 3.56 13.32
N ILE A 298 13.46 3.13 12.59
CA ILE A 298 12.51 4.01 11.91
C ILE A 298 11.50 4.62 12.90
N GLY A 299 11.26 3.98 14.05
CA GLY A 299 10.21 4.38 15.01
C GLY A 299 8.83 3.79 14.68
N ALA A 300 8.78 2.69 13.95
CA ALA A 300 7.58 1.91 13.76
C ALA A 300 7.34 0.96 14.95
N PRO A 301 6.08 0.64 15.31
CA PRO A 301 5.80 -0.25 16.41
C PRO A 301 6.30 -1.68 16.15
N THR A 302 6.75 -2.35 17.20
CA THR A 302 7.28 -3.72 17.17
C THR A 302 6.63 -4.65 18.18
N THR A 303 5.69 -4.11 18.97
CA THR A 303 4.95 -4.85 20.00
C THR A 303 3.45 -4.60 19.92
N ALA A 304 2.66 -5.51 20.49
CA ALA A 304 1.22 -5.39 20.64
C ALA A 304 0.82 -4.08 21.34
N ALA A 305 1.50 -3.77 22.46
CA ALA A 305 1.20 -2.59 23.25
C ALA A 305 1.39 -1.28 22.47
N GLU A 306 2.45 -1.19 21.67
CA GLU A 306 2.74 -0.01 20.82
C GLU A 306 1.69 0.19 19.72
N THR A 307 1.05 -0.89 19.25
CA THR A 307 -0.03 -0.83 18.24
C THR A 307 -1.42 -0.64 18.87
N GLY A 308 -1.56 -0.74 20.18
CA GLY A 308 -2.83 -0.64 20.90
C GLY A 308 -3.65 -1.96 20.94
N PHE A 309 -3.08 -3.06 20.46
CA PHE A 309 -3.66 -4.40 20.61
C PHE A 309 -3.29 -5.06 21.94
N THR A 310 -4.14 -5.94 22.42
CA THR A 310 -3.85 -6.80 23.57
C THR A 310 -3.07 -8.05 23.14
N GLU A 311 -2.48 -8.76 24.11
CA GLU A 311 -1.85 -10.07 23.86
C GLU A 311 -2.83 -11.07 23.23
N ASP A 312 -4.08 -11.08 23.71
CA ASP A 312 -5.12 -11.98 23.19
C ASP A 312 -5.53 -11.63 21.77
N ASP A 313 -5.63 -10.33 21.41
CA ASP A 313 -5.89 -9.90 20.03
C ASP A 313 -4.81 -10.43 19.07
N ILE A 314 -3.53 -10.35 19.44
CA ILE A 314 -2.41 -10.87 18.63
C ILE A 314 -2.51 -12.39 18.47
N ILE A 315 -2.79 -13.11 19.57
CA ILE A 315 -2.90 -14.57 19.55
C ILE A 315 -4.09 -15.02 18.69
N ASP A 316 -5.24 -14.35 18.84
CA ASP A 316 -6.45 -14.68 18.09
C ASP A 316 -6.27 -14.37 16.59
N ALA A 317 -5.61 -13.25 16.25
CA ALA A 317 -5.27 -12.92 14.87
C ALA A 317 -4.31 -13.94 14.23
N LEU A 318 -3.30 -14.41 14.96
CA LEU A 318 -2.39 -15.45 14.47
C LEU A 318 -3.12 -16.78 14.20
N VAL A 319 -4.09 -17.15 15.03
CA VAL A 319 -4.91 -18.35 14.84
C VAL A 319 -5.84 -18.18 13.63
N MET A 320 -6.47 -17.01 13.50
CA MET A 320 -7.42 -16.70 12.42
C MET A 320 -6.74 -16.47 11.06
N ALA A 321 -5.48 -16.05 11.03
CA ALA A 321 -4.78 -15.57 9.83
C ALA A 321 -4.95 -16.51 8.61
N LYS A 322 -4.83 -17.83 8.81
CA LYS A 322 -4.99 -18.82 7.72
C LYS A 322 -6.37 -18.76 7.05
N ASP A 323 -7.42 -18.44 7.82
CA ASP A 323 -8.81 -18.42 7.31
C ASP A 323 -9.15 -17.15 6.53
N ILE A 324 -8.30 -16.11 6.59
CA ILE A 324 -8.48 -14.83 5.88
C ILE A 324 -8.40 -15.02 4.35
N ARG A 325 -7.42 -15.83 3.89
CA ARG A 325 -7.24 -16.17 2.46
C ARG A 325 -6.93 -17.65 2.33
N LYS A 326 -7.97 -18.47 2.34
CA LYS A 326 -7.86 -19.94 2.34
C LYS A 326 -7.13 -20.49 1.13
N GLU A 327 -7.27 -19.81 -0.02
CA GLU A 327 -6.63 -20.17 -1.29
C GLU A 327 -5.15 -19.84 -1.34
N ARG A 328 -4.64 -18.99 -0.43
CA ARG A 328 -3.24 -18.56 -0.42
C ARG A 328 -2.40 -19.47 0.45
N PHE A 329 -1.53 -20.25 -0.17
CA PHE A 329 -0.56 -21.07 0.57
C PHE A 329 0.59 -20.20 1.10
N THR A 330 0.94 -20.37 2.38
CA THR A 330 1.96 -19.59 3.10
C THR A 330 2.63 -20.48 4.16
N VAL A 331 3.56 -19.93 4.93
CA VAL A 331 4.21 -20.61 6.07
C VAL A 331 3.21 -21.08 7.13
N LEU A 332 1.99 -20.55 7.15
CA LEU A 332 0.93 -20.99 8.05
C LEU A 332 0.40 -22.40 7.69
N GLY A 333 0.70 -22.92 6.50
CA GLY A 333 0.25 -24.22 6.03
C GLY A 333 -1.28 -24.32 5.90
N ASP A 334 -1.78 -25.55 5.81
CA ASP A 334 -3.24 -25.79 5.59
C ASP A 334 -4.09 -25.59 6.83
N LYS A 335 -3.53 -25.78 8.01
CA LYS A 335 -4.27 -25.79 9.28
C LYS A 335 -4.10 -24.54 10.14
N GLY A 336 -3.18 -23.64 9.77
CA GLY A 336 -2.84 -22.48 10.59
C GLY A 336 -2.13 -22.85 11.91
N LEU A 337 -2.06 -21.89 12.81
CA LEU A 337 -1.41 -22.05 14.12
C LEU A 337 -2.44 -22.45 15.19
N THR A 338 -2.05 -23.35 16.10
CA THR A 338 -2.79 -23.55 17.35
C THR A 338 -2.58 -22.35 18.27
N ARG A 339 -3.51 -22.09 19.21
CA ARG A 339 -3.39 -20.99 20.18
C ARG A 339 -2.08 -21.07 20.99
N THR A 340 -1.63 -22.27 21.35
CA THR A 340 -0.35 -22.48 22.04
C THR A 340 0.83 -22.10 21.16
N ALA A 341 0.83 -22.50 19.89
CA ALA A 341 1.90 -22.15 18.95
C ALA A 341 1.92 -20.63 18.68
N ALA A 342 0.77 -20.00 18.49
CA ALA A 342 0.63 -18.57 18.32
C ALA A 342 1.18 -17.78 19.51
N LYS A 343 0.81 -18.17 20.73
CA LYS A 343 1.34 -17.55 21.96
C LYS A 343 2.85 -17.68 22.09
N ASN A 344 3.39 -18.87 21.82
CA ASN A 344 4.84 -19.09 21.88
C ASN A 344 5.58 -18.28 20.81
N LEU A 345 5.03 -18.18 19.60
CA LEU A 345 5.58 -17.38 18.51
C LEU A 345 5.67 -15.90 18.91
N ALA A 346 4.57 -15.32 19.37
CA ALA A 346 4.50 -13.92 19.76
C ALA A 346 5.47 -13.59 20.93
N ARG A 347 5.62 -14.52 21.91
CA ARG A 347 6.57 -14.36 23.02
C ARG A 347 8.03 -14.45 22.60
N VAL A 348 8.39 -15.45 21.78
CA VAL A 348 9.79 -15.66 21.36
C VAL A 348 10.29 -14.52 20.50
N THR A 349 9.40 -13.90 19.72
CA THR A 349 9.69 -12.72 18.91
C THR A 349 9.54 -11.40 19.67
N LYS A 350 9.15 -11.47 20.95
CA LYS A 350 8.91 -10.32 21.84
C LYS A 350 7.92 -9.31 21.23
N VAL A 351 6.88 -9.79 20.61
CA VAL A 351 5.71 -9.00 20.19
C VAL A 351 4.73 -8.86 21.34
N ILE A 352 4.66 -9.89 22.20
CA ILE A 352 3.96 -9.87 23.50
C ILE A 352 4.90 -10.24 24.61
#